data_19dd6749b9d4b20befb7431df94f0226
#
_entry.id   19dd6749b9d4b20befb7431df94f0226
#
_cell.length_a   1.000
_cell.length_b   1.000
_cell.length_c   1.000
_cell.angle_alpha   90.00
_cell.angle_beta   90.00
_cell.angle_gamma   90.00
#
_symmetry.space_group_name_H-M   'P 1'
#
loop_
_entity.id
_entity.type
_entity.pdbx_description
1 polymer ?
#
loop_
_entity_poly.entity_id
_entity_poly.type
_entity_poly.pdbx_seq_one_letter_code
_entity_poly.pdbx_strand_id
1 'polypeptide(L)'
;MILTTAWISAIASVATGIGAGLGGWAALRGVNAWRIEALGRRKAELAEEVLAQFYRARDALIWARLPAEGASTGVSARDSAQGGVQAATAMAAPVERLNQASQVFSELQASRYRFMAYFGEEAARPFDDLRKLHSEVVEASARLIRAQGKPVSEGDVTDQDVWRNTIGWGAHGQDQLADRLERAVRRIERICRPLIEEPKTPGPRLAHRPPGHGGSVRN
;
A
#
# COMPACT_ATOMS: atom_id res chain seq x y z
N MET A 1 -16.32 -9.43 -74.71
CA MET A 1 -16.77 -8.59 -73.58
C MET A 1 -17.00 -9.37 -72.28
N ILE A 2 -17.27 -10.66 -72.26
CA ILE A 2 -17.56 -11.42 -71.01
C ILE A 2 -16.32 -11.74 -70.19
N LEU A 3 -15.16 -11.89 -70.80
CA LEU A 3 -13.91 -12.24 -70.07
C LEU A 3 -13.33 -11.08 -69.21
N THR A 4 -13.54 -9.84 -69.59
CA THR A 4 -13.04 -8.67 -68.85
C THR A 4 -13.79 -8.43 -67.53
N THR A 5 -15.08 -8.72 -67.46
CA THR A 5 -15.88 -8.59 -66.26
C THR A 5 -15.55 -9.63 -65.18
N ALA A 6 -15.17 -10.85 -65.61
CA ALA A 6 -14.80 -11.93 -64.66
C ALA A 6 -13.51 -11.64 -63.91
N TRP A 7 -12.51 -11.05 -64.60
CA TRP A 7 -11.24 -10.66 -63.94
C TRP A 7 -11.38 -9.49 -62.97
N ILE A 8 -12.24 -8.53 -63.27
CA ILE A 8 -12.52 -7.38 -62.38
C ILE A 8 -13.22 -7.85 -61.09
N SER A 9 -14.17 -8.77 -61.19
CA SER A 9 -14.85 -9.32 -60.02
C SER A 9 -13.93 -10.18 -59.14
N ALA A 10 -13.00 -10.95 -59.77
CA ALA A 10 -12.02 -11.73 -59.02
C ALA A 10 -11.05 -10.83 -58.21
N ILE A 11 -10.53 -9.77 -58.84
CA ILE A 11 -9.65 -8.81 -58.18
C ILE A 11 -10.37 -8.08 -57.04
N ALA A 12 -11.61 -7.67 -57.25
CA ALA A 12 -12.43 -7.03 -56.22
C ALA A 12 -12.67 -7.96 -55.02
N SER A 13 -12.94 -9.24 -55.25
CA SER A 13 -13.11 -10.22 -54.18
C SER A 13 -11.86 -10.48 -53.37
N VAL A 14 -10.68 -10.54 -53.99
CA VAL A 14 -9.38 -10.69 -53.33
C VAL A 14 -9.06 -9.44 -52.49
N ALA A 15 -9.26 -8.25 -53.05
CA ALA A 15 -9.04 -7.00 -52.33
C ALA A 15 -9.93 -6.86 -51.10
N THR A 16 -11.21 -7.27 -51.19
CA THR A 16 -12.16 -7.30 -50.08
C THR A 16 -11.72 -8.30 -49.00
N GLY A 17 -11.26 -9.49 -49.39
CA GLY A 17 -10.76 -10.51 -48.46
C GLY A 17 -9.52 -10.04 -47.69
N ILE A 18 -8.58 -9.39 -48.35
CA ILE A 18 -7.36 -8.81 -47.72
C ILE A 18 -7.74 -7.68 -46.77
N GLY A 19 -8.67 -6.79 -47.19
CA GLY A 19 -9.15 -5.69 -46.35
C GLY A 19 -9.87 -6.17 -45.09
N ALA A 20 -10.71 -7.19 -45.19
CA ALA A 20 -11.37 -7.80 -44.04
C ALA A 20 -10.39 -8.51 -43.09
N GLY A 21 -9.36 -9.19 -43.63
CA GLY A 21 -8.33 -9.85 -42.83
C GLY A 21 -7.47 -8.85 -42.06
N LEU A 22 -7.05 -7.77 -42.70
CA LEU A 22 -6.27 -6.70 -42.05
C LEU A 22 -7.10 -5.93 -41.01
N GLY A 23 -8.37 -5.66 -41.30
CA GLY A 23 -9.30 -5.02 -40.37
C GLY A 23 -9.56 -5.87 -39.12
N GLY A 24 -9.79 -7.17 -39.30
CA GLY A 24 -9.97 -8.14 -38.23
C GLY A 24 -8.72 -8.23 -37.32
N TRP A 25 -7.54 -8.33 -37.94
CA TRP A 25 -6.28 -8.38 -37.20
C TRP A 25 -6.00 -7.09 -36.42
N ALA A 26 -6.24 -5.92 -36.99
CA ALA A 26 -6.09 -4.63 -36.34
C ALA A 26 -7.07 -4.46 -35.16
N ALA A 27 -8.31 -4.94 -35.33
CA ALA A 27 -9.32 -4.93 -34.27
C ALA A 27 -8.91 -5.81 -33.07
N LEU A 28 -8.43 -7.03 -33.33
CA LEU A 28 -7.95 -7.95 -32.29
C LEU A 28 -6.74 -7.35 -31.53
N ARG A 29 -5.84 -6.70 -32.25
CA ARG A 29 -4.66 -6.04 -31.66
C ARG A 29 -5.06 -4.84 -30.79
N GLY A 30 -6.07 -4.07 -31.20
CA GLY A 30 -6.63 -2.95 -30.44
C GLY A 30 -7.29 -3.40 -29.14
N VAL A 31 -8.07 -4.49 -29.18
CA VAL A 31 -8.73 -5.07 -27.99
C VAL A 31 -7.69 -5.54 -26.97
N ASN A 32 -6.62 -6.20 -27.40
CA ASN A 32 -5.57 -6.65 -26.48
C ASN A 32 -4.82 -5.48 -25.85
N ALA A 33 -4.47 -4.45 -26.62
CA ALA A 33 -3.83 -3.25 -26.11
C ALA A 33 -4.70 -2.54 -25.07
N TRP A 34 -6.00 -2.38 -25.34
CA TRP A 34 -6.96 -1.79 -24.39
C TRP A 34 -7.09 -2.62 -23.11
N ARG A 35 -7.12 -3.96 -23.20
CA ARG A 35 -7.17 -4.83 -21.99
C ARG A 35 -5.94 -4.68 -21.11
N ILE A 36 -4.75 -4.59 -21.71
CA ILE A 36 -3.49 -4.40 -20.98
C ILE A 36 -3.49 -3.03 -20.29
N GLU A 37 -3.90 -1.99 -20.99
CA GLU A 37 -4.01 -0.63 -20.45
C GLU A 37 -5.04 -0.56 -19.31
N ALA A 38 -6.23 -1.14 -19.48
CA ALA A 38 -7.25 -1.17 -18.46
C ALA A 38 -6.81 -1.93 -17.20
N LEU A 39 -6.07 -3.04 -17.38
CA LEU A 39 -5.50 -3.79 -16.25
C LEU A 39 -4.40 -3.00 -15.55
N GLY A 40 -3.53 -2.31 -16.29
CA GLY A 40 -2.49 -1.44 -15.76
C GLY A 40 -3.07 -0.33 -14.89
N ARG A 41 -4.10 0.35 -15.40
CA ARG A 41 -4.80 1.41 -14.65
C ARG A 41 -5.40 0.90 -13.34
N ARG A 42 -6.09 -0.24 -13.36
CA ARG A 42 -6.65 -0.86 -12.14
C ARG A 42 -5.58 -1.24 -11.12
N LYS A 43 -4.41 -1.70 -11.58
CA LYS A 43 -3.28 -2.00 -10.69
C LYS A 43 -2.72 -0.73 -10.06
N ALA A 44 -2.60 0.36 -10.81
CA ALA A 44 -2.13 1.64 -10.32
C ALA A 44 -3.11 2.25 -9.29
N GLU A 45 -4.41 2.25 -9.57
CA GLU A 45 -5.46 2.70 -8.66
C GLU A 45 -5.43 1.91 -7.33
N LEU A 46 -5.30 0.58 -7.41
CA LEU A 46 -5.19 -0.25 -6.21
C LEU A 46 -3.89 0.01 -5.44
N ALA A 47 -2.77 0.22 -6.14
CA ALA A 47 -1.50 0.52 -5.52
C ALA A 47 -1.53 1.86 -4.77
N GLU A 48 -2.17 2.89 -5.34
CA GLU A 48 -2.37 4.19 -4.72
C GLU A 48 -3.26 4.07 -3.47
N GLU A 49 -4.40 3.38 -3.57
CA GLU A 49 -5.32 3.13 -2.45
C GLU A 49 -4.60 2.44 -1.29
N VAL A 50 -3.90 1.34 -1.58
CA VAL A 50 -3.18 0.55 -0.57
C VAL A 50 -2.05 1.36 0.06
N LEU A 51 -1.28 2.10 -0.72
CA LEU A 51 -0.20 2.93 -0.18
C LEU A 51 -0.73 4.01 0.77
N ALA A 52 -1.84 4.67 0.42
CA ALA A 52 -2.50 5.64 1.28
C ALA A 52 -3.02 5.00 2.57
N GLN A 53 -3.57 3.78 2.51
CA GLN A 53 -4.01 3.03 3.69
C GLN A 53 -2.83 2.65 4.60
N PHE A 54 -1.69 2.27 4.04
CA PHE A 54 -0.47 1.98 4.82
C PHE A 54 0.04 3.21 5.57
N TYR A 55 0.04 4.38 4.93
CA TYR A 55 0.42 5.61 5.62
C TYR A 55 -0.53 5.96 6.77
N ARG A 56 -1.85 5.85 6.56
CA ARG A 56 -2.83 6.05 7.64
C ARG A 56 -2.64 5.06 8.80
N ALA A 57 -2.40 3.79 8.49
CA ALA A 57 -2.18 2.77 9.52
C ALA A 57 -0.87 2.99 10.27
N ARG A 58 0.21 3.44 9.59
CA ARG A 58 1.46 3.86 10.22
C ARG A 58 1.21 5.00 11.19
N ASP A 59 0.54 6.04 10.75
CA ASP A 59 0.27 7.23 11.56
C ASP A 59 -0.62 6.89 12.76
N ALA A 60 -1.60 5.99 12.60
CA ALA A 60 -2.42 5.47 13.68
C ALA A 60 -1.61 4.71 14.73
N LEU A 61 -0.65 3.86 14.29
CA LEU A 61 0.24 3.14 15.21
C LEU A 61 1.20 4.10 15.95
N ILE A 62 1.75 5.09 15.27
CA ILE A 62 2.60 6.11 15.88
C ILE A 62 1.79 6.89 16.93
N TRP A 63 0.59 7.36 16.56
CA TRP A 63 -0.30 8.08 17.47
C TRP A 63 -0.71 7.25 18.68
N ALA A 64 -1.03 5.97 18.48
CA ALA A 64 -1.40 5.08 19.57
C ALA A 64 -0.28 4.95 20.62
N ARG A 65 0.98 4.99 20.19
CA ARG A 65 2.17 4.83 21.02
C ARG A 65 2.67 6.12 21.65
N LEU A 66 2.06 7.27 21.36
CA LEU A 66 2.42 8.51 22.06
C LEU A 66 2.13 8.38 23.56
N PRO A 67 3.04 8.85 24.43
CA PRO A 67 2.80 8.85 25.87
C PRO A 67 1.48 9.54 26.20
N ALA A 68 0.69 8.95 27.10
CA ALA A 68 -0.49 9.61 27.62
C ALA A 68 -0.08 10.76 28.54
N GLU A 69 -0.85 11.84 28.55
CA GLU A 69 -0.63 12.94 29.50
C GLU A 69 -0.67 12.38 30.93
N GLY A 70 0.39 12.59 31.69
CA GLY A 70 0.58 12.03 33.03
C GLY A 70 1.43 10.75 33.11
N ALA A 71 1.76 10.10 31.98
CA ALA A 71 2.64 8.92 31.99
C ALA A 71 4.12 9.28 32.28
N SER A 72 4.52 10.52 32.02
CA SER A 72 5.88 11.02 32.26
C SER A 72 6.21 11.32 33.71
N THR A 73 5.20 11.43 34.59
CA THR A 73 5.37 11.70 36.03
C THR A 73 5.51 10.44 36.88
N GLY A 74 5.95 9.34 36.29
CA GLY A 74 5.95 7.98 36.84
C GLY A 74 6.75 7.72 38.13
N VAL A 75 7.18 8.73 38.87
CA VAL A 75 7.95 8.53 40.11
C VAL A 75 7.14 8.86 41.38
N SER A 76 6.10 9.69 41.28
CA SER A 76 5.36 10.14 42.48
C SER A 76 3.97 9.52 42.69
N ALA A 77 3.44 8.78 41.71
CA ALA A 77 2.08 8.28 41.75
C ALA A 77 1.93 6.86 42.36
N ARG A 78 3.01 6.24 42.84
CA ARG A 78 2.97 4.85 43.33
C ARG A 78 2.31 4.68 44.71
N ASP A 79 2.17 5.76 45.46
CA ASP A 79 1.72 5.69 46.88
C ASP A 79 0.24 6.04 47.12
N SER A 80 -0.55 6.33 46.10
CA SER A 80 -1.96 6.62 46.23
C SER A 80 -2.86 5.71 45.37
N ALA A 81 -4.01 5.32 45.86
CA ALA A 81 -5.01 4.56 45.07
C ALA A 81 -5.39 5.27 43.76
N GLN A 82 -5.38 6.60 43.75
CA GLN A 82 -5.59 7.42 42.54
C GLN A 82 -4.47 7.27 41.52
N GLY A 83 -3.21 7.16 41.99
CA GLY A 83 -2.06 6.92 41.10
C GLY A 83 -2.12 5.58 40.36
N GLY A 84 -2.64 4.54 41.02
CA GLY A 84 -2.85 3.23 40.39
C GLY A 84 -3.90 3.26 39.29
N VAL A 85 -5.01 3.95 39.47
CA VAL A 85 -6.07 4.10 38.44
C VAL A 85 -5.56 4.93 37.26
N GLN A 86 -4.83 6.03 37.51
CA GLN A 86 -4.25 6.84 36.45
C GLN A 86 -3.22 6.07 35.64
N ALA A 87 -2.37 5.28 36.28
CA ALA A 87 -1.39 4.45 35.62
C ALA A 87 -2.07 3.36 34.73
N ALA A 88 -3.14 2.73 35.22
CA ALA A 88 -3.91 1.76 34.44
C ALA A 88 -4.57 2.41 33.22
N THR A 89 -5.17 3.57 33.40
CA THR A 89 -5.79 4.35 32.30
C THR A 89 -4.74 4.74 31.26
N ALA A 90 -3.57 5.20 31.69
CA ALA A 90 -2.49 5.53 30.80
C ALA A 90 -2.01 4.30 30.00
N MET A 91 -1.85 3.13 30.61
CA MET A 91 -1.46 1.88 29.93
C MET A 91 -2.55 1.35 28.99
N ALA A 92 -3.82 1.72 29.18
CA ALA A 92 -4.92 1.38 28.28
C ALA A 92 -5.01 2.34 27.07
N ALA A 93 -4.42 3.53 27.16
CA ALA A 93 -4.51 4.54 26.11
C ALA A 93 -4.07 4.07 24.70
N PRO A 94 -3.00 3.26 24.53
CA PRO A 94 -2.65 2.73 23.22
C PRO A 94 -3.76 1.88 22.60
N VAL A 95 -4.41 1.03 23.40
CA VAL A 95 -5.50 0.17 22.93
C VAL A 95 -6.73 0.99 22.57
N GLU A 96 -7.07 1.98 23.39
CA GLU A 96 -8.20 2.87 23.11
C GLU A 96 -8.00 3.65 21.81
N ARG A 97 -6.82 4.19 21.60
CA ARG A 97 -6.49 4.89 20.35
C ARG A 97 -6.48 3.96 19.13
N LEU A 98 -6.03 2.71 19.28
CA LEU A 98 -6.13 1.71 18.21
C LEU A 98 -7.58 1.33 17.92
N ASN A 99 -8.43 1.25 18.92
CA ASN A 99 -9.87 1.02 18.76
C ASN A 99 -10.52 2.18 17.97
N GLN A 100 -10.15 3.42 18.28
CA GLN A 100 -10.62 4.60 17.53
C GLN A 100 -10.16 4.56 16.07
N ALA A 101 -8.99 4.00 15.78
CA ALA A 101 -8.45 3.81 14.44
C ALA A 101 -8.84 2.46 13.80
N SER A 102 -9.70 1.66 14.41
CA SER A 102 -10.05 0.29 13.98
C SER A 102 -10.53 0.20 12.53
N GLN A 103 -11.23 1.22 12.05
CA GLN A 103 -11.69 1.29 10.66
C GLN A 103 -10.51 1.28 9.68
N VAL A 104 -9.42 2.01 9.96
CA VAL A 104 -8.22 2.06 9.11
C VAL A 104 -7.63 0.66 8.94
N PHE A 105 -7.51 -0.10 10.03
CA PHE A 105 -6.97 -1.46 10.00
C PHE A 105 -7.91 -2.44 9.31
N SER A 106 -9.23 -2.28 9.46
CA SER A 106 -10.23 -3.10 8.78
C SER A 106 -10.22 -2.89 7.28
N GLU A 107 -10.17 -1.65 6.81
CA GLU A 107 -10.07 -1.29 5.39
C GLU A 107 -8.78 -1.84 4.78
N LEU A 108 -7.66 -1.71 5.49
CA LEU A 108 -6.38 -2.25 5.07
C LEU A 108 -6.44 -3.78 4.90
N GLN A 109 -7.02 -4.50 5.86
CA GLN A 109 -7.16 -5.95 5.77
C GLN A 109 -8.11 -6.38 4.63
N ALA A 110 -9.17 -5.63 4.38
CA ALA A 110 -10.05 -5.87 3.23
C ALA A 110 -9.33 -5.72 1.89
N SER A 111 -8.43 -4.72 1.78
CA SER A 111 -7.63 -4.49 0.57
C SER A 111 -6.59 -5.58 0.32
N ARG A 112 -6.13 -6.28 1.35
CA ARG A 112 -5.10 -7.33 1.28
C ARG A 112 -5.43 -8.40 0.24
N TYR A 113 -6.66 -8.91 0.24
CA TYR A 113 -7.06 -9.98 -0.68
C TYR A 113 -7.11 -9.50 -2.14
N ARG A 114 -7.59 -8.28 -2.38
CA ARG A 114 -7.54 -7.65 -3.71
C ARG A 114 -6.10 -7.48 -4.16
N PHE A 115 -5.23 -7.00 -3.27
CA PHE A 115 -3.81 -6.82 -3.54
C PHE A 115 -3.11 -8.14 -3.88
N MET A 116 -3.38 -9.21 -3.11
CA MET A 116 -2.88 -10.56 -3.40
C MET A 116 -3.30 -11.08 -4.77
N ALA A 117 -4.55 -10.81 -5.18
CA ALA A 117 -5.06 -11.25 -6.48
C ALA A 117 -4.31 -10.61 -7.66
N TYR A 118 -3.82 -9.38 -7.52
CA TYR A 118 -3.10 -8.66 -8.58
C TYR A 118 -1.59 -8.81 -8.52
N PHE A 119 -1.00 -8.97 -7.33
CA PHE A 119 0.44 -8.88 -7.11
C PHE A 119 1.05 -10.14 -6.49
N GLY A 120 0.22 -11.11 -6.10
CA GLY A 120 0.65 -12.35 -5.47
C GLY A 120 0.83 -12.26 -3.96
N GLU A 121 1.01 -13.41 -3.33
CA GLU A 121 1.08 -13.55 -1.86
C GLU A 121 2.31 -12.87 -1.25
N GLU A 122 3.47 -12.97 -1.91
CA GLU A 122 4.71 -12.35 -1.46
C GLU A 122 4.59 -10.82 -1.33
N ALA A 123 3.87 -10.19 -2.26
CA ALA A 123 3.62 -8.76 -2.25
C ALA A 123 2.71 -8.33 -1.08
N ALA A 124 1.91 -9.24 -0.54
CA ALA A 124 1.01 -8.97 0.58
C ALA A 124 1.65 -9.14 1.96
N ARG A 125 2.89 -9.61 2.07
CA ARG A 125 3.61 -9.75 3.37
C ARG A 125 3.61 -8.50 4.24
N PRO A 126 3.77 -7.26 3.71
CA PRO A 126 3.71 -6.05 4.52
C PRO A 126 2.42 -5.89 5.32
N PHE A 127 1.29 -6.40 4.82
CA PHE A 127 0.01 -6.40 5.54
C PHE A 127 0.07 -7.28 6.80
N ASP A 128 0.70 -8.44 6.70
CA ASP A 128 0.89 -9.35 7.84
C ASP A 128 1.88 -8.77 8.85
N ASP A 129 2.95 -8.10 8.38
CA ASP A 129 3.90 -7.42 9.24
C ASP A 129 3.20 -6.33 10.05
N LEU A 130 2.37 -5.50 9.41
CA LEU A 130 1.64 -4.41 10.07
C LEU A 130 0.58 -4.94 11.06
N ARG A 131 -0.11 -6.03 10.71
CA ARG A 131 -1.05 -6.70 11.62
C ARG A 131 -0.36 -7.24 12.85
N LYS A 132 0.84 -7.82 12.72
CA LYS A 132 1.64 -8.29 13.86
C LYS A 132 2.03 -7.13 14.77
N LEU A 133 2.51 -6.01 14.20
CA LEU A 133 2.86 -4.82 14.97
C LEU A 133 1.66 -4.27 15.77
N HIS A 134 0.49 -4.21 15.14
CA HIS A 134 -0.76 -3.84 15.82
C HIS A 134 -1.05 -4.77 17.00
N SER A 135 -0.99 -6.09 16.79
CA SER A 135 -1.26 -7.08 17.84
C SER A 135 -0.23 -7.01 18.98
N GLU A 136 1.04 -6.76 18.68
CA GLU A 136 2.10 -6.60 19.68
C GLU A 136 1.85 -5.41 20.61
N VAL A 137 1.39 -4.28 20.07
CA VAL A 137 1.03 -3.10 20.89
C VAL A 137 -0.15 -3.41 21.83
N VAL A 138 -1.21 -4.05 21.30
CA VAL A 138 -2.39 -4.44 22.09
C VAL A 138 -1.99 -5.42 23.18
N GLU A 139 -1.20 -6.43 22.87
CA GLU A 139 -0.76 -7.44 23.82
C GLU A 139 0.16 -6.86 24.91
N ALA A 140 1.11 -6.01 24.54
CA ALA A 140 2.00 -5.34 25.48
C ALA A 140 1.20 -4.48 26.49
N SER A 141 0.24 -3.71 26.01
CA SER A 141 -0.66 -2.93 26.88
C SER A 141 -1.46 -3.82 27.84
N ALA A 142 -2.03 -4.91 27.34
CA ALA A 142 -2.77 -5.84 28.17
C ALA A 142 -1.91 -6.54 29.23
N ARG A 143 -0.66 -6.85 28.91
CA ARG A 143 0.30 -7.44 29.85
C ARG A 143 0.70 -6.43 30.93
N LEU A 144 0.97 -5.17 30.57
CA LEU A 144 1.29 -4.11 31.53
C LEU A 144 0.14 -3.85 32.51
N ILE A 145 -1.11 -3.79 32.02
CA ILE A 145 -2.29 -3.64 32.88
C ILE A 145 -2.41 -4.80 33.86
N ARG A 146 -2.19 -6.04 33.41
CA ARG A 146 -2.26 -7.24 34.26
C ARG A 146 -1.11 -7.34 35.27
N ALA A 147 0.03 -6.75 34.98
CA ALA A 147 1.20 -6.72 35.86
C ALA A 147 1.05 -5.66 36.97
N GLN A 148 0.13 -4.71 36.84
CA GLN A 148 -0.12 -3.72 37.89
C GLN A 148 -0.59 -4.37 39.18
N GLY A 149 -0.04 -3.92 40.31
CA GLY A 149 -0.43 -4.40 41.62
C GLY A 149 0.17 -5.75 42.03
N LYS A 150 0.98 -6.41 41.16
CA LYS A 150 1.71 -7.62 41.53
C LYS A 150 3.10 -7.26 42.11
N PRO A 151 3.61 -8.01 43.09
CA PRO A 151 4.98 -7.83 43.54
C PRO A 151 5.94 -8.15 42.37
N VAL A 152 6.87 -7.24 42.13
CA VAL A 152 7.79 -7.33 40.99
C VAL A 152 8.94 -8.25 41.37
N SER A 153 9.11 -9.35 40.63
CA SER A 153 10.30 -10.19 40.65
C SER A 153 11.37 -9.64 39.69
N GLU A 154 12.63 -9.98 39.90
CA GLU A 154 13.77 -9.45 39.10
C GLU A 154 13.64 -9.80 37.59
N GLY A 155 13.07 -10.97 37.26
CA GLY A 155 12.73 -11.35 35.88
C GLY A 155 11.57 -10.55 35.27
N ASP A 156 10.59 -10.14 36.10
CA ASP A 156 9.43 -9.37 35.67
C ASP A 156 9.79 -7.93 35.26
N VAL A 157 10.88 -7.37 35.77
CA VAL A 157 11.35 -6.02 35.42
C VAL A 157 11.77 -5.96 33.96
N THR A 158 12.54 -6.95 33.52
CA THR A 158 13.00 -7.02 32.12
C THR A 158 11.85 -7.15 31.14
N ASP A 159 10.88 -7.99 31.47
CA ASP A 159 9.66 -8.17 30.64
C ASP A 159 8.80 -6.91 30.57
N GLN A 160 8.61 -6.22 31.71
CA GLN A 160 7.87 -4.98 31.75
C GLN A 160 8.54 -3.88 30.92
N ASP A 161 9.88 -3.80 30.91
CA ASP A 161 10.61 -2.85 30.09
C ASP A 161 10.45 -3.13 28.59
N VAL A 162 10.44 -4.41 28.18
CA VAL A 162 10.12 -4.80 26.81
C VAL A 162 8.72 -4.35 26.42
N TRP A 163 7.72 -4.57 27.26
CA TRP A 163 6.34 -4.15 26.96
C TRP A 163 6.19 -2.61 26.94
N ARG A 164 6.88 -1.88 27.84
CA ARG A 164 6.92 -0.40 27.81
C ARG A 164 7.55 0.12 26.53
N ASN A 165 8.66 -0.47 26.10
CA ASN A 165 9.28 -0.13 24.83
C ASN A 165 8.33 -0.39 23.64
N THR A 166 7.58 -1.50 23.68
CA THR A 166 6.61 -1.85 22.62
C THR A 166 5.49 -0.82 22.52
N ILE A 167 4.98 -0.30 23.64
CA ILE A 167 3.97 0.77 23.62
C ILE A 167 4.54 2.19 23.48
N GLY A 168 5.85 2.32 23.26
CA GLY A 168 6.51 3.61 23.05
C GLY A 168 6.87 4.37 24.32
N TRP A 169 6.80 3.73 25.51
CA TRP A 169 7.05 4.37 26.81
C TRP A 169 8.38 3.94 27.46
N GLY A 170 9.22 3.24 26.68
CA GLY A 170 10.56 2.86 27.15
C GLY A 170 11.47 4.07 27.23
N ALA A 171 12.22 4.16 28.32
CA ALA A 171 13.28 5.13 28.47
C ALA A 171 14.50 4.66 27.65
N HIS A 172 14.84 5.41 26.61
CA HIS A 172 16.16 5.40 25.99
C HIS A 172 16.62 4.06 25.37
N GLY A 173 16.30 3.86 24.11
CA GLY A 173 16.79 2.74 23.30
C GLY A 173 16.32 2.85 21.87
N GLN A 174 16.86 1.98 21.03
CA GLN A 174 16.41 1.85 19.64
C GLN A 174 14.95 1.36 19.63
N ASP A 175 14.04 2.11 19.03
CA ASP A 175 12.65 1.74 18.89
C ASP A 175 12.49 0.66 17.80
N GLN A 176 12.67 -0.59 18.19
CA GLN A 176 12.60 -1.73 17.27
C GLN A 176 11.24 -1.85 16.55
N LEU A 177 10.15 -1.44 17.22
CA LEU A 177 8.82 -1.48 16.61
C LEU A 177 8.69 -0.42 15.53
N ALA A 178 9.17 0.80 15.79
CA ALA A 178 9.20 1.86 14.79
C ALA A 178 10.06 1.46 13.58
N ASP A 179 11.23 0.87 13.80
CA ASP A 179 12.08 0.37 12.71
C ASP A 179 11.39 -0.71 11.87
N ARG A 180 10.65 -1.61 12.51
CA ARG A 180 9.88 -2.68 11.82
C ARG A 180 8.72 -2.07 11.04
N LEU A 181 8.01 -1.10 11.60
CA LEU A 181 6.92 -0.37 10.96
C LEU A 181 7.42 0.33 9.69
N GLU A 182 8.52 1.07 9.81
CA GLU A 182 9.13 1.74 8.65
C GLU A 182 9.63 0.76 7.59
N ARG A 183 10.12 -0.42 7.98
CA ARG A 183 10.48 -1.47 7.01
C ARG A 183 9.27 -2.01 6.26
N ALA A 184 8.13 -2.20 6.95
CA ALA A 184 6.89 -2.66 6.31
C ALA A 184 6.38 -1.61 5.30
N VAL A 185 6.39 -0.33 5.68
CA VAL A 185 6.01 0.78 4.80
C VAL A 185 6.95 0.86 3.58
N ARG A 186 8.27 0.86 3.79
CA ARG A 186 9.22 0.88 2.66
C ARG A 186 9.09 -0.33 1.74
N ARG A 187 8.65 -1.47 2.24
CA ARG A 187 8.43 -2.67 1.42
C ARG A 187 7.22 -2.48 0.50
N ILE A 188 6.11 -1.96 1.01
CA ILE A 188 4.93 -1.69 0.18
C ILE A 188 5.19 -0.54 -0.80
N GLU A 189 5.91 0.50 -0.41
CA GLU A 189 6.32 1.59 -1.30
C GLU A 189 7.09 1.07 -2.52
N ARG A 190 8.04 0.17 -2.33
CA ARG A 190 8.83 -0.41 -3.43
C ARG A 190 7.98 -1.18 -4.44
N ILE A 191 6.83 -1.70 -4.01
CA ILE A 191 5.89 -2.42 -4.88
C ILE A 191 4.95 -1.44 -5.57
N CYS A 192 4.41 -0.47 -4.84
CA CYS A 192 3.35 0.42 -5.32
C CYS A 192 3.89 1.60 -6.14
N ARG A 193 4.99 2.25 -5.72
CA ARG A 193 5.51 3.46 -6.40
C ARG A 193 5.79 3.27 -7.87
N PRO A 194 6.47 2.20 -8.33
CA PRO A 194 6.71 2.02 -9.77
C PRO A 194 5.43 1.93 -10.60
N LEU A 195 4.35 1.40 -10.01
CA LEU A 195 3.06 1.25 -10.68
C LEU A 195 2.29 2.57 -10.80
N ILE A 196 2.51 3.47 -9.83
CA ILE A 196 1.88 4.80 -9.78
C ILE A 196 2.67 5.78 -10.66
N GLU A 197 4.00 5.67 -10.63
CA GLU A 197 4.94 6.57 -11.32
C GLU A 197 5.21 6.17 -12.77
N GLU A 198 4.76 4.98 -13.23
CA GLU A 198 4.93 4.61 -14.62
C GLU A 198 4.36 5.70 -15.52
N PRO A 199 5.20 6.33 -16.38
CA PRO A 199 4.70 7.35 -17.28
C PRO A 199 3.67 6.69 -18.19
N LYS A 200 2.47 7.27 -18.25
CA LYS A 200 1.48 6.96 -19.30
C LYS A 200 2.25 6.82 -20.59
N THR A 201 2.32 5.62 -21.16
CA THR A 201 3.02 5.32 -22.42
C THR A 201 2.80 6.50 -23.37
N PRO A 202 3.84 7.20 -23.84
CA PRO A 202 3.64 8.27 -24.79
C PRO A 202 2.93 7.65 -25.99
N GLY A 203 1.74 8.14 -26.29
CA GLY A 203 0.98 7.74 -27.48
C GLY A 203 1.89 7.72 -28.70
N PRO A 204 1.59 6.91 -29.73
CA PRO A 204 2.45 6.76 -30.89
C PRO A 204 2.84 8.15 -31.37
N ARG A 205 4.14 8.45 -31.33
CA ARG A 205 4.69 9.69 -31.88
C ARG A 205 4.27 9.70 -33.32
N LEU A 206 3.30 10.53 -33.68
CA LEU A 206 3.02 10.87 -35.07
C LEU A 206 4.36 11.32 -35.64
N ALA A 207 4.90 10.50 -36.56
CA ALA A 207 6.14 10.79 -37.20
C ALA A 207 6.05 12.20 -37.79
N HIS A 208 6.82 13.11 -37.24
CA HIS A 208 6.92 14.47 -37.71
C HIS A 208 7.45 14.38 -39.13
N ARG A 209 6.56 14.59 -40.13
CA ARG A 209 6.87 14.64 -41.54
C ARG A 209 7.87 15.80 -41.74
N PRO A 210 9.11 15.58 -42.21
CA PRO A 210 10.03 16.66 -42.44
C PRO A 210 9.45 17.63 -43.49
N PRO A 211 9.62 18.94 -43.31
CA PRO A 211 9.17 19.91 -44.29
C PRO A 211 9.88 19.66 -45.62
N GLY A 212 9.10 19.46 -46.69
CA GLY A 212 9.60 19.27 -48.02
C GLY A 212 10.48 20.43 -48.44
N HIS A 213 11.71 20.14 -48.89
CA HIS A 213 12.58 21.08 -49.56
C HIS A 213 11.89 21.59 -50.85
N GLY A 214 11.39 22.81 -50.78
CA GLY A 214 10.94 23.56 -51.94
C GLY A 214 12.12 23.76 -52.89
N GLY A 215 12.01 23.13 -54.05
CA GLY A 215 12.99 23.32 -55.13
C GLY A 215 13.04 24.78 -55.59
N SER A 216 14.20 25.35 -55.53
CA SER A 216 14.57 26.61 -56.17
C SER A 216 14.55 26.40 -57.68
N VAL A 217 13.61 27.02 -58.38
CA VAL A 217 13.70 27.24 -59.84
C VAL A 217 14.44 28.56 -60.07
N ARG A 218 15.64 28.41 -60.65
CA ARG A 218 16.36 29.55 -61.25
C ARG A 218 15.74 29.89 -62.62
N ASN A 219 15.52 31.13 -62.83
CA ASN A 219 15.74 31.84 -64.12
C ASN A 219 16.49 33.10 -63.82
#